data_452841a14c496692e5cdc01ea7a533ab
#
_entry.id   452841a14c496692e5cdc01ea7a533ab
#
_cell.length_a   1.000
_cell.length_b   1.000
_cell.length_c   1.000
_cell.angle_alpha   90.00
_cell.angle_beta   90.00
_cell.angle_gamma   90.00
#
_symmetry.space_group_name_H-M   'P 1'
#
loop_
_entity.id
_entity.type
_entity.pdbx_description
1 polymer ?
#
loop_
_entity_poly.entity_id
_entity_poly.type
_entity_poly.pdbx_seq_one_letter_code
_entity_poly.pdbx_strand_id
1 'polypeptide(L)'
;MLQVVLHQFPQTHSVYLFRCRNLEDTVYPLVEILEDLNHQLDLLCELRFAEDELQYLRSLRFIKSDFVDYLELFQLKRRFIQANIDQADRLDIRIEGPMVQAMMFEIFVLAIVNELYFRRIRSDDVLAEGEHRLQQKLMQLEKYSQEQRDNEPPFLVSDFGTRRRYSFEWQKHVVKAFHAAAPKVFRGTSNVLLAKELGISPIGTMAHEFLQAFQALDVRLRNFQKAALEAWVQEYRGDLGIALTDVVGIDAFLRDFDLYFAKLFDGLRHDSGDPYEWGDKAYAHYRKLKIDTKTKMLTFSDGLNLEKAWLLHQYFKDRFQVSFGIGTNLTNDMGQTPLNIVLKLVECNGQSVAKISDSSGKTMTDNETFLAYLRQVFEIEEA
;
A
#
# COMPACT_ATOMS: atom_id res chain seq x y z
N MET A 1 -1.84 -8.57 -6.96
CA MET A 1 -0.46 -9.05 -6.86
C MET A 1 -0.39 -10.56 -6.67
N LEU A 2 -0.93 -11.14 -5.60
CA LEU A 2 -0.90 -12.60 -5.38
C LEU A 2 -1.40 -13.39 -6.60
N GLN A 3 -2.48 -12.96 -7.25
CA GLN A 3 -3.01 -13.58 -8.47
C GLN A 3 -1.96 -13.60 -9.60
N VAL A 4 -1.20 -12.50 -9.80
CA VAL A 4 -0.11 -12.43 -10.80
C VAL A 4 1.00 -13.43 -10.44
N VAL A 5 1.43 -13.45 -9.18
CA VAL A 5 2.49 -14.35 -8.70
C VAL A 5 2.05 -15.81 -8.85
N LEU A 6 0.81 -16.14 -8.47
CA LEU A 6 0.27 -17.49 -8.59
C LEU A 6 0.26 -17.97 -10.04
N HIS A 7 -0.19 -17.13 -10.98
CA HIS A 7 -0.37 -17.55 -12.38
C HIS A 7 0.93 -17.55 -13.19
N GLN A 8 1.84 -16.61 -12.90
CA GLN A 8 3.00 -16.41 -13.76
C GLN A 8 4.32 -16.82 -13.09
N PHE A 9 4.41 -16.77 -11.75
CA PHE A 9 5.66 -16.96 -11.00
C PHE A 9 5.46 -17.82 -9.73
N PRO A 10 4.72 -18.94 -9.76
CA PRO A 10 4.29 -19.68 -8.56
C PRO A 10 5.45 -20.29 -7.76
N GLN A 11 6.62 -20.46 -8.37
CA GLN A 11 7.80 -21.04 -7.72
C GLN A 11 8.68 -19.98 -7.00
N THR A 12 8.28 -18.70 -7.06
CA THR A 12 9.04 -17.63 -6.44
C THR A 12 9.12 -17.80 -4.92
N HIS A 13 10.33 -17.72 -4.38
CA HIS A 13 10.62 -17.72 -2.95
C HIS A 13 10.94 -16.30 -2.49
N SER A 14 10.54 -15.91 -1.28
CA SER A 14 10.74 -14.55 -0.79
C SER A 14 11.04 -14.50 0.71
N VAL A 15 11.78 -13.47 1.11
CA VAL A 15 12.10 -13.15 2.49
C VAL A 15 11.69 -11.72 2.80
N TYR A 16 10.91 -11.56 3.86
CA TYR A 16 10.47 -10.26 4.39
C TYR A 16 11.01 -10.05 5.80
N LEU A 17 11.40 -8.80 6.10
CA LEU A 17 11.83 -8.40 7.43
C LEU A 17 10.99 -7.23 7.95
N PHE A 18 10.64 -7.32 9.23
CA PHE A 18 9.96 -6.25 9.95
C PHE A 18 10.94 -5.14 10.33
N ARG A 19 10.48 -3.89 10.26
CA ARG A 19 11.20 -2.71 10.77
C ARG A 19 10.24 -1.72 11.40
N CYS A 20 10.57 -1.23 12.58
CA CYS A 20 9.96 -0.05 13.19
C CYS A 20 10.94 1.12 13.03
N ARG A 21 10.50 2.20 12.37
CA ARG A 21 11.36 3.35 12.03
C ARG A 21 11.37 4.43 13.09
N ASN A 22 10.42 4.39 14.00
CA ASN A 22 10.28 5.35 15.09
C ASN A 22 10.20 4.65 16.45
N LEU A 23 11.06 3.66 16.67
CA LEU A 23 11.08 2.88 17.91
C LEU A 23 11.34 3.76 19.14
N GLU A 24 12.15 4.82 18.99
CA GLU A 24 12.47 5.77 20.05
C GLU A 24 11.26 6.63 20.48
N ASP A 25 10.25 6.78 19.62
CA ASP A 25 9.02 7.53 19.90
C ASP A 25 7.92 6.67 20.56
N THR A 26 8.18 5.38 20.78
CA THR A 26 7.17 4.48 21.34
C THR A 26 7.04 4.65 22.85
N VAL A 27 5.80 4.80 23.31
CA VAL A 27 5.49 4.94 24.78
C VAL A 27 5.52 3.60 25.51
N TYR A 28 5.41 2.51 24.75
CA TYR A 28 5.38 1.14 25.27
C TYR A 28 6.37 0.27 24.46
N PRO A 29 7.21 -0.55 25.14
CA PRO A 29 8.18 -1.37 24.41
C PRO A 29 7.50 -2.42 23.52
N LEU A 30 7.84 -2.43 22.23
CA LEU A 30 7.26 -3.39 21.30
C LEU A 30 7.59 -4.85 21.61
N VAL A 31 8.68 -5.12 22.32
CA VAL A 31 9.06 -6.47 22.71
C VAL A 31 8.06 -7.11 23.67
N GLU A 32 7.35 -6.31 24.45
CA GLU A 32 6.38 -6.81 25.42
C GLU A 32 5.07 -7.31 24.80
N ILE A 33 4.86 -7.11 23.50
CA ILE A 33 3.72 -7.72 22.80
C ILE A 33 4.05 -9.10 22.20
N LEU A 34 5.29 -9.61 22.33
CA LEU A 34 5.75 -10.81 21.62
C LEU A 34 4.89 -12.05 21.89
N GLU A 35 4.51 -12.30 23.14
CA GLU A 35 3.68 -13.45 23.50
C GLU A 35 2.30 -13.35 22.83
N ASP A 36 1.62 -12.21 23.00
CA ASP A 36 0.33 -11.94 22.38
C ASP A 36 0.43 -12.02 20.85
N LEU A 37 1.53 -11.50 20.27
CA LEU A 37 1.78 -11.56 18.82
C LEU A 37 1.87 -13.01 18.34
N ASN A 38 2.67 -13.84 18.99
CA ASN A 38 2.81 -15.26 18.62
C ASN A 38 1.45 -15.98 18.69
N HIS A 39 0.67 -15.72 19.74
CA HIS A 39 -0.68 -16.26 19.86
C HIS A 39 -1.60 -15.80 18.70
N GLN A 40 -1.57 -14.51 18.35
CA GLN A 40 -2.35 -13.99 17.22
C GLN A 40 -1.89 -14.54 15.86
N LEU A 41 -0.59 -14.81 15.71
CA LEU A 41 -0.05 -15.45 14.49
C LEU A 41 -0.51 -16.90 14.36
N ASP A 42 -0.62 -17.63 15.48
CA ASP A 42 -1.16 -18.99 15.48
C ASP A 42 -2.64 -18.98 15.05
N LEU A 43 -3.46 -18.09 15.63
CA LEU A 43 -4.87 -17.91 15.23
C LEU A 43 -5.02 -17.49 13.77
N LEU A 44 -4.19 -16.54 13.30
CA LEU A 44 -4.17 -16.11 11.89
C LEU A 44 -3.94 -17.30 10.94
N CYS A 45 -3.05 -18.21 11.32
CA CYS A 45 -2.73 -19.38 10.51
C CYS A 45 -3.81 -20.48 10.56
N GLU A 46 -4.82 -20.37 11.41
CA GLU A 46 -6.00 -21.24 11.44
C GLU A 46 -7.12 -20.76 10.48
N LEU A 47 -7.10 -19.47 10.11
CA LEU A 47 -8.14 -18.87 9.28
C LEU A 47 -8.27 -19.52 7.91
N ARG A 48 -9.50 -19.53 7.41
CA ARG A 48 -9.91 -19.91 6.06
C ARG A 48 -10.85 -18.84 5.51
N PHE A 49 -10.89 -18.71 4.22
CA PHE A 49 -11.91 -17.89 3.57
C PHE A 49 -13.29 -18.53 3.76
N ALA A 50 -14.27 -17.73 4.19
CA ALA A 50 -15.66 -18.14 4.27
C ALA A 50 -16.31 -18.14 2.87
N GLU A 51 -17.35 -18.93 2.69
CA GLU A 51 -18.05 -19.07 1.40
C GLU A 51 -18.57 -17.73 0.88
N ASP A 52 -19.11 -16.88 1.73
CA ASP A 52 -19.63 -15.55 1.38
C ASP A 52 -18.49 -14.56 1.02
N GLU A 53 -17.29 -14.74 1.54
CA GLU A 53 -16.09 -13.99 1.16
C GLU A 53 -15.59 -14.42 -0.23
N LEU A 54 -15.58 -15.73 -0.51
CA LEU A 54 -15.20 -16.27 -1.82
C LEU A 54 -16.20 -15.82 -2.90
N GLN A 55 -17.50 -15.87 -2.61
CA GLN A 55 -18.54 -15.37 -3.52
C GLN A 55 -18.37 -13.87 -3.80
N TYR A 56 -18.06 -13.06 -2.79
CA TYR A 56 -17.78 -11.65 -2.98
C TYR A 56 -16.56 -11.45 -3.89
N LEU A 57 -15.46 -12.16 -3.65
CA LEU A 57 -14.27 -12.08 -4.50
C LEU A 57 -14.57 -12.50 -5.95
N ARG A 58 -15.37 -13.54 -6.18
CA ARG A 58 -15.81 -13.97 -7.52
C ARG A 58 -16.65 -12.88 -8.24
N SER A 59 -17.33 -12.01 -7.49
CA SER A 59 -18.10 -10.90 -8.07
C SER A 59 -17.24 -9.74 -8.56
N LEU A 60 -15.97 -9.68 -8.17
CA LEU A 60 -15.06 -8.62 -8.56
C LEU A 60 -14.43 -8.93 -9.93
N ARG A 61 -14.70 -8.07 -10.93
CA ARG A 61 -14.34 -8.28 -12.34
C ARG A 61 -12.87 -8.63 -12.58
N PHE A 62 -11.97 -8.06 -11.78
CA PHE A 62 -10.51 -8.25 -11.90
C PHE A 62 -9.97 -9.45 -11.11
N ILE A 63 -10.81 -10.14 -10.36
CA ILE A 63 -10.44 -11.39 -9.66
C ILE A 63 -10.91 -12.57 -10.50
N LYS A 64 -9.96 -13.40 -10.92
CA LYS A 64 -10.24 -14.58 -11.75
C LYS A 64 -10.79 -15.73 -10.92
N SER A 65 -11.66 -16.56 -11.51
CA SER A 65 -12.32 -17.67 -10.80
C SER A 65 -11.33 -18.72 -10.31
N ASP A 66 -10.34 -19.08 -11.12
CA ASP A 66 -9.28 -20.04 -10.76
C ASP A 66 -8.40 -19.54 -9.59
N PHE A 67 -8.21 -18.24 -9.48
CA PHE A 67 -7.56 -17.65 -8.30
C PHE A 67 -8.45 -17.77 -7.05
N VAL A 68 -9.77 -17.60 -7.17
CA VAL A 68 -10.68 -17.81 -6.03
C VAL A 68 -10.74 -19.29 -5.64
N ASP A 69 -10.69 -20.22 -6.60
CA ASP A 69 -10.60 -21.65 -6.32
C ASP A 69 -9.31 -22.00 -5.55
N TYR A 70 -8.20 -21.33 -5.86
CA TYR A 70 -6.98 -21.43 -5.05
C TYR A 70 -7.18 -20.88 -3.63
N LEU A 71 -7.88 -19.73 -3.46
CA LEU A 71 -8.15 -19.14 -2.14
C LEU A 71 -9.05 -20.01 -1.26
N GLU A 72 -9.96 -20.79 -1.82
CA GLU A 72 -10.80 -21.76 -1.11
C GLU A 72 -9.95 -22.81 -0.35
N LEU A 73 -8.82 -23.20 -0.95
CA LEU A 73 -7.88 -24.16 -0.35
C LEU A 73 -6.76 -23.45 0.44
N PHE A 74 -6.68 -22.12 0.36
CA PHE A 74 -5.58 -21.37 0.93
C PHE A 74 -5.64 -21.30 2.46
N GLN A 75 -4.48 -21.43 3.05
CA GLN A 75 -4.26 -21.20 4.48
C GLN A 75 -2.82 -20.76 4.69
N LEU A 76 -2.63 -19.69 5.44
CA LEU A 76 -1.31 -19.28 5.89
C LEU A 76 -0.66 -20.39 6.73
N LYS A 77 0.64 -20.61 6.54
CA LYS A 77 1.38 -21.65 7.26
C LYS A 77 2.34 -21.03 8.27
N ARG A 78 2.11 -21.33 9.56
CA ARG A 78 2.87 -20.79 10.68
C ARG A 78 4.40 -20.96 10.55
N ARG A 79 4.84 -22.04 9.87
CA ARG A 79 6.27 -22.31 9.61
C ARG A 79 6.99 -21.28 8.76
N PHE A 80 6.27 -20.40 8.05
CA PHE A 80 6.84 -19.37 7.20
C PHE A 80 7.02 -18.03 7.91
N ILE A 81 6.58 -17.90 9.16
CA ILE A 81 6.75 -16.68 9.94
C ILE A 81 7.35 -17.00 11.32
N GLN A 82 8.33 -16.21 11.70
CA GLN A 82 8.97 -16.25 13.02
C GLN A 82 8.92 -14.84 13.63
N ALA A 83 8.54 -14.77 14.91
CA ALA A 83 8.58 -13.53 15.69
C ALA A 83 9.37 -13.80 16.98
N ASN A 84 10.43 -13.03 17.20
CA ASN A 84 11.39 -13.19 18.29
C ASN A 84 11.86 -11.80 18.77
N ILE A 85 12.72 -11.79 19.78
CA ILE A 85 13.51 -10.62 20.21
C ILE A 85 14.92 -10.79 19.68
N ASP A 86 15.48 -9.78 19.05
CA ASP A 86 16.85 -9.79 18.52
C ASP A 86 17.88 -9.53 19.65
N GLN A 87 19.17 -9.59 19.31
CA GLN A 87 20.27 -9.35 20.26
C GLN A 87 20.33 -7.91 20.80
N ALA A 88 19.64 -6.98 20.15
CA ALA A 88 19.54 -5.58 20.56
C ALA A 88 18.22 -5.28 21.30
N ASP A 89 17.56 -6.31 21.83
CA ASP A 89 16.28 -6.21 22.54
C ASP A 89 15.17 -5.53 21.74
N ARG A 90 15.07 -5.87 20.45
CA ARG A 90 14.04 -5.35 19.54
C ARG A 90 13.18 -6.47 19.00
N LEU A 91 11.90 -6.16 18.75
CA LEU A 91 10.99 -7.08 18.05
C LEU A 91 11.51 -7.36 16.64
N ASP A 92 11.82 -8.63 16.36
CA ASP A 92 12.25 -9.14 15.06
C ASP A 92 11.20 -10.10 14.50
N ILE A 93 10.70 -9.78 13.30
CA ILE A 93 9.75 -10.64 12.58
C ILE A 93 10.35 -10.92 11.20
N ARG A 94 10.54 -12.21 10.92
CA ARG A 94 11.01 -12.73 9.65
C ARG A 94 9.93 -13.62 9.02
N ILE A 95 9.63 -13.35 7.75
CA ILE A 95 8.73 -14.18 6.94
C ILE A 95 9.56 -14.73 5.78
N GLU A 96 9.56 -16.05 5.62
CA GLU A 96 10.36 -16.72 4.59
C GLU A 96 9.62 -17.94 4.04
N GLY A 97 9.48 -18.00 2.73
CA GLY A 97 8.80 -19.11 2.05
C GLY A 97 8.37 -18.79 0.63
N PRO A 98 7.54 -19.66 0.03
CA PRO A 98 6.93 -19.37 -1.26
C PRO A 98 6.22 -18.01 -1.25
N MET A 99 6.49 -17.17 -2.24
CA MET A 99 5.96 -15.80 -2.27
C MET A 99 4.42 -15.77 -2.23
N VAL A 100 3.77 -16.78 -2.80
CA VAL A 100 2.30 -16.96 -2.73
C VAL A 100 1.78 -17.16 -1.30
N GLN A 101 2.65 -17.49 -0.34
CA GLN A 101 2.33 -17.55 1.09
C GLN A 101 2.86 -16.31 1.84
N ALA A 102 4.14 -15.98 1.62
CA ALA A 102 4.86 -14.98 2.40
C ALA A 102 4.27 -13.57 2.23
N MET A 103 3.90 -13.16 1.01
CA MET A 103 3.34 -11.83 0.75
C MET A 103 2.00 -11.57 1.46
N MET A 104 1.23 -12.61 1.75
CA MET A 104 -0.07 -12.47 2.43
C MET A 104 0.07 -12.12 3.91
N PHE A 105 1.22 -12.32 4.53
CA PHE A 105 1.43 -11.97 5.94
C PHE A 105 1.54 -10.45 6.16
N GLU A 106 2.01 -9.65 5.19
CA GLU A 106 2.35 -8.24 5.40
C GLU A 106 1.22 -7.46 6.08
N ILE A 107 0.05 -7.42 5.47
CA ILE A 107 -1.07 -6.61 5.96
C ILE A 107 -1.56 -7.09 7.33
N PHE A 108 -1.69 -8.40 7.50
CA PHE A 108 -2.16 -8.99 8.75
C PHE A 108 -1.19 -8.73 9.90
N VAL A 109 0.10 -9.01 9.69
CA VAL A 109 1.12 -8.85 10.73
C VAL A 109 1.23 -7.39 11.16
N LEU A 110 1.27 -6.45 10.22
CA LEU A 110 1.34 -5.03 10.53
C LEU A 110 0.09 -4.56 11.29
N ALA A 111 -1.10 -5.00 10.89
CA ALA A 111 -2.34 -4.67 11.60
C ALA A 111 -2.37 -5.27 13.01
N ILE A 112 -1.94 -6.53 13.19
CA ILE A 112 -1.87 -7.19 14.50
C ILE A 112 -0.89 -6.46 15.43
N VAL A 113 0.32 -6.16 14.96
CA VAL A 113 1.34 -5.43 15.76
C VAL A 113 0.79 -4.08 16.21
N ASN A 114 0.16 -3.30 15.30
CA ASN A 114 -0.47 -2.04 15.67
C ASN A 114 -1.57 -2.21 16.72
N GLU A 115 -2.49 -3.13 16.51
CA GLU A 115 -3.62 -3.34 17.43
C GLU A 115 -3.13 -3.81 18.81
N LEU A 116 -2.15 -4.70 18.90
CA LEU A 116 -1.58 -5.15 20.16
C LEU A 116 -0.89 -4.00 20.90
N TYR A 117 -0.10 -3.17 20.18
CA TYR A 117 0.55 -2.00 20.75
C TYR A 117 -0.48 -1.00 21.31
N PHE A 118 -1.44 -0.58 20.50
CA PHE A 118 -2.43 0.42 20.91
C PHE A 118 -3.40 -0.10 21.97
N ARG A 119 -3.62 -1.40 22.05
CA ARG A 119 -4.39 -2.01 23.14
C ARG A 119 -3.74 -1.78 24.51
N ARG A 120 -2.38 -1.73 24.59
CA ARG A 120 -1.63 -1.48 25.84
C ARG A 120 -1.72 -0.04 26.33
N ILE A 121 -1.92 0.92 25.42
CA ILE A 121 -1.98 2.35 25.73
C ILE A 121 -3.39 2.94 25.53
N ARG A 122 -4.38 2.09 25.35
CA ARG A 122 -5.79 2.49 25.16
C ARG A 122 -6.36 3.06 26.45
N SER A 123 -7.06 4.21 26.35
CA SER A 123 -7.86 4.80 27.42
C SER A 123 -9.12 5.45 26.82
N ASP A 124 -10.08 5.79 27.67
CA ASP A 124 -11.27 6.52 27.23
C ASP A 124 -10.94 7.91 26.70
N ASP A 125 -9.92 8.57 27.24
CA ASP A 125 -9.44 9.87 26.76
C ASP A 125 -8.88 9.79 25.34
N VAL A 126 -8.13 8.73 25.01
CA VAL A 126 -7.61 8.48 23.65
C VAL A 126 -8.75 8.26 22.66
N LEU A 127 -9.78 7.52 23.06
CA LEU A 127 -10.95 7.30 22.20
C LEU A 127 -11.76 8.58 22.01
N ALA A 128 -11.93 9.39 23.06
CA ALA A 128 -12.60 10.69 22.96
C ALA A 128 -11.86 11.67 22.07
N GLU A 129 -10.51 11.73 22.16
CA GLU A 129 -9.68 12.53 21.27
C GLU A 129 -9.75 12.05 19.82
N GLY A 130 -9.72 10.72 19.59
CA GLY A 130 -9.91 10.14 18.27
C GLY A 130 -11.24 10.52 17.65
N GLU A 131 -12.34 10.44 18.41
CA GLU A 131 -13.67 10.85 17.96
C GLU A 131 -13.73 12.35 17.65
N HIS A 132 -13.16 13.19 18.51
CA HIS A 132 -13.08 14.63 18.27
C HIS A 132 -12.36 14.94 16.94
N ARG A 133 -11.21 14.34 16.68
CA ARG A 133 -10.46 14.48 15.42
C ARG A 133 -11.23 13.93 14.22
N LEU A 134 -11.95 12.83 14.38
CA LEU A 134 -12.82 12.29 13.34
C LEU A 134 -13.91 13.31 12.97
N GLN A 135 -14.60 13.89 13.93
CA GLN A 135 -15.63 14.92 13.69
C GLN A 135 -15.06 16.14 12.96
N GLN A 136 -13.86 16.60 13.32
CA GLN A 136 -13.19 17.69 12.60
C GLN A 136 -12.92 17.32 11.13
N LYS A 137 -12.47 16.08 10.86
CA LYS A 137 -12.26 15.60 9.48
C LYS A 137 -13.56 15.51 8.69
N LEU A 138 -14.65 15.08 9.31
CA LEU A 138 -15.95 15.02 8.64
C LEU A 138 -16.46 16.41 8.25
N MET A 139 -16.36 17.39 9.16
CA MET A 139 -16.69 18.78 8.84
C MET A 139 -15.81 19.35 7.71
N GLN A 140 -14.53 19.03 7.71
CA GLN A 140 -13.60 19.43 6.66
C GLN A 140 -13.96 18.79 5.31
N LEU A 141 -14.32 17.51 5.31
CA LEU A 141 -14.71 16.77 4.13
C LEU A 141 -16.03 17.32 3.53
N GLU A 142 -17.00 17.62 4.37
CA GLU A 142 -18.27 18.24 3.95
C GLU A 142 -18.02 19.61 3.33
N LYS A 143 -17.18 20.44 3.94
CA LYS A 143 -16.77 21.73 3.39
C LYS A 143 -16.17 21.57 1.99
N TYR A 144 -15.22 20.67 1.80
CA TYR A 144 -14.59 20.42 0.49
C TYR A 144 -15.59 19.88 -0.54
N SER A 145 -16.54 19.05 -0.10
CA SER A 145 -17.61 18.55 -0.96
C SER A 145 -18.54 19.68 -1.43
N GLN A 146 -18.79 20.70 -0.61
CA GLN A 146 -19.61 21.87 -0.96
C GLN A 146 -18.85 22.88 -1.85
N GLU A 147 -17.53 23.02 -1.67
CA GLU A 147 -16.69 23.88 -2.50
C GLU A 147 -16.46 23.33 -3.91
N GLN A 148 -16.70 22.03 -4.11
CA GLN A 148 -16.54 21.37 -5.40
C GLN A 148 -17.68 21.75 -6.35
N ARG A 149 -17.35 22.16 -7.58
CA ARG A 149 -18.33 22.50 -8.62
C ARG A 149 -18.70 21.27 -9.44
N ASP A 150 -19.92 21.20 -9.91
CA ASP A 150 -20.43 20.05 -10.70
C ASP A 150 -19.67 19.79 -12.00
N ASN A 151 -19.04 20.80 -12.57
CA ASN A 151 -18.27 20.70 -13.82
C ASN A 151 -16.76 20.47 -13.63
N GLU A 152 -16.30 20.32 -12.39
CA GLU A 152 -14.89 20.03 -12.06
C GLU A 152 -14.67 18.54 -11.82
N PRO A 153 -13.45 18.01 -12.08
CA PRO A 153 -13.11 16.66 -11.70
C PRO A 153 -13.33 16.42 -10.19
N PRO A 154 -13.92 15.29 -9.77
CA PRO A 154 -14.28 15.09 -8.39
C PRO A 154 -13.08 14.97 -7.45
N PHE A 155 -13.19 15.51 -6.24
CA PHE A 155 -12.27 15.24 -5.14
C PHE A 155 -12.54 13.83 -4.59
N LEU A 156 -11.58 12.92 -4.75
CA LEU A 156 -11.78 11.49 -4.46
C LEU A 156 -10.81 11.01 -3.39
N VAL A 157 -11.37 10.60 -2.24
CA VAL A 157 -10.60 10.09 -1.09
C VAL A 157 -10.93 8.62 -0.84
N SER A 158 -9.93 7.83 -0.47
CA SER A 158 -10.06 6.42 -0.10
C SER A 158 -9.28 6.10 1.16
N ASP A 159 -9.75 5.11 1.92
CA ASP A 159 -9.02 4.58 3.07
C ASP A 159 -7.90 3.62 2.62
N PHE A 160 -6.64 3.96 2.95
CA PHE A 160 -5.45 3.12 2.77
C PHE A 160 -4.81 2.74 4.12
N GLY A 161 -5.58 2.80 5.21
CA GLY A 161 -5.08 2.71 6.57
C GLY A 161 -4.99 1.30 7.18
N THR A 162 -5.45 0.24 6.49
CA THR A 162 -5.61 -1.11 7.08
C THR A 162 -4.39 -1.61 7.84
N ARG A 163 -3.18 -1.52 7.27
CA ARG A 163 -1.95 -2.07 7.88
C ARG A 163 -1.43 -1.30 9.09
N ARG A 164 -1.87 -0.06 9.29
CA ARG A 164 -1.45 0.81 10.42
C ARG A 164 -2.63 1.39 11.18
N ARG A 165 -3.79 0.76 11.11
CA ARG A 165 -5.00 1.16 11.83
C ARG A 165 -4.80 1.09 13.34
N TYR A 166 -5.47 1.95 14.06
CA TYR A 166 -5.50 1.88 15.54
C TYR A 166 -6.11 0.56 16.03
N SER A 167 -7.28 0.19 15.48
CA SER A 167 -7.92 -1.11 15.63
C SER A 167 -8.87 -1.38 14.46
N PHE A 168 -9.31 -2.62 14.29
CA PHE A 168 -10.32 -2.98 13.28
C PHE A 168 -11.62 -2.22 13.49
N GLU A 169 -12.12 -2.19 14.72
CA GLU A 169 -13.38 -1.50 15.05
C GLU A 169 -13.27 0.01 14.78
N TRP A 170 -12.13 0.63 15.09
CA TRP A 170 -11.90 2.03 14.79
C TRP A 170 -11.86 2.30 13.28
N GLN A 171 -11.15 1.49 12.51
CA GLN A 171 -11.15 1.60 11.04
C GLN A 171 -12.57 1.47 10.49
N LYS A 172 -13.33 0.48 10.95
CA LYS A 172 -14.72 0.28 10.53
C LYS A 172 -15.60 1.49 10.85
N HIS A 173 -15.45 2.06 12.05
CA HIS A 173 -16.17 3.28 12.46
C HIS A 173 -15.83 4.46 11.55
N VAL A 174 -14.55 4.73 11.32
CA VAL A 174 -14.08 5.80 10.44
C VAL A 174 -14.60 5.63 9.01
N VAL A 175 -14.47 4.45 8.42
CA VAL A 175 -14.91 4.18 7.03
C VAL A 175 -16.42 4.38 6.89
N LYS A 176 -17.22 3.93 7.88
CA LYS A 176 -18.67 4.16 7.92
C LYS A 176 -19.01 5.64 7.98
N ALA A 177 -18.34 6.39 8.87
CA ALA A 177 -18.58 7.82 9.06
C ALA A 177 -18.26 8.62 7.78
N PHE A 178 -17.11 8.35 7.14
CA PHE A 178 -16.72 9.01 5.89
C PHE A 178 -17.67 8.69 4.74
N HIS A 179 -18.09 7.43 4.61
CA HIS A 179 -19.05 7.04 3.58
C HIS A 179 -20.42 7.70 3.77
N ALA A 180 -20.88 7.81 5.01
CA ALA A 180 -22.16 8.46 5.33
C ALA A 180 -22.12 9.98 5.11
N ALA A 181 -21.03 10.65 5.50
CA ALA A 181 -20.90 12.10 5.41
C ALA A 181 -20.73 12.60 3.96
N ALA A 182 -19.93 11.90 3.15
CA ALA A 182 -19.61 12.35 1.79
C ALA A 182 -19.50 11.19 0.79
N PRO A 183 -20.59 10.50 0.43
CA PRO A 183 -20.57 9.31 -0.43
C PRO A 183 -20.08 9.60 -1.86
N LYS A 184 -20.15 10.85 -2.33
CA LYS A 184 -19.62 11.27 -3.63
C LYS A 184 -18.10 11.49 -3.62
N VAL A 185 -17.52 11.77 -2.46
CA VAL A 185 -16.10 12.06 -2.26
C VAL A 185 -15.35 10.82 -1.78
N PHE A 186 -15.94 10.07 -0.83
CA PHE A 186 -15.34 8.86 -0.29
C PHE A 186 -15.58 7.67 -1.22
N ARG A 187 -14.53 7.20 -1.88
CA ARG A 187 -14.59 6.16 -2.92
C ARG A 187 -14.65 4.75 -2.38
N GLY A 188 -14.03 4.48 -1.23
CA GLY A 188 -13.97 3.15 -0.65
C GLY A 188 -12.75 2.92 0.24
N THR A 189 -12.44 1.67 0.48
CA THR A 189 -11.40 1.24 1.42
C THR A 189 -10.47 0.18 0.81
N SER A 190 -9.23 0.15 1.27
CA SER A 190 -8.28 -0.92 0.98
C SER A 190 -8.57 -2.21 1.76
N ASN A 191 -9.50 -2.18 2.71
CA ASN A 191 -9.95 -3.35 3.47
C ASN A 191 -11.11 -4.03 2.74
N VAL A 192 -10.84 -5.15 2.08
CA VAL A 192 -11.81 -5.88 1.25
C VAL A 192 -13.01 -6.39 2.05
N LEU A 193 -12.80 -6.80 3.33
CA LEU A 193 -13.89 -7.21 4.21
C LEU A 193 -14.83 -6.04 4.51
N LEU A 194 -14.29 -4.87 4.87
CA LEU A 194 -15.09 -3.67 5.11
C LEU A 194 -15.81 -3.20 3.83
N ALA A 195 -15.15 -3.31 2.67
CA ALA A 195 -15.79 -3.01 1.39
C ALA A 195 -17.02 -3.90 1.16
N LYS A 196 -16.90 -5.21 1.41
CA LYS A 196 -18.01 -6.16 1.33
C LYS A 196 -19.13 -5.82 2.32
N GLU A 197 -18.78 -5.65 3.61
CA GLU A 197 -19.77 -5.41 4.67
C GLU A 197 -20.56 -4.10 4.50
N LEU A 198 -19.91 -3.07 3.96
CA LEU A 198 -20.50 -1.74 3.81
C LEU A 198 -21.08 -1.49 2.41
N GLY A 199 -20.90 -2.43 1.48
CA GLY A 199 -21.38 -2.28 0.09
C GLY A 199 -20.65 -1.17 -0.69
N ILE A 200 -19.38 -0.88 -0.34
CA ILE A 200 -18.54 0.14 -0.98
C ILE A 200 -17.44 -0.50 -1.84
N SER A 201 -16.75 0.30 -2.65
CA SER A 201 -15.72 -0.22 -3.54
C SER A 201 -14.46 -0.66 -2.78
N PRO A 202 -13.93 -1.87 -3.04
CA PRO A 202 -12.57 -2.20 -2.64
C PRO A 202 -11.60 -1.42 -3.52
N ILE A 203 -10.68 -0.68 -2.90
CA ILE A 203 -9.71 0.18 -3.59
C ILE A 203 -8.30 -0.33 -3.34
N GLY A 204 -7.53 -0.48 -4.40
CA GLY A 204 -6.14 -0.91 -4.28
C GLY A 204 -5.34 -0.68 -5.56
N THR A 205 -4.04 -0.72 -5.42
CA THR A 205 -3.07 -0.66 -6.52
C THR A 205 -1.99 -1.71 -6.30
N MET A 206 -0.98 -1.78 -7.19
CA MET A 206 0.21 -2.58 -6.94
C MET A 206 1.03 -2.03 -5.76
N ALA A 207 1.80 -2.88 -5.09
CA ALA A 207 2.73 -2.50 -4.03
C ALA A 207 4.19 -2.67 -4.48
N HIS A 208 5.11 -2.07 -3.71
CA HIS A 208 6.55 -2.09 -4.00
C HIS A 208 7.11 -3.51 -4.12
N GLU A 209 6.70 -4.42 -3.24
CA GLU A 209 7.16 -5.81 -3.24
C GLU A 209 6.95 -6.51 -4.59
N PHE A 210 5.85 -6.19 -5.30
CA PHE A 210 5.59 -6.76 -6.62
C PHE A 210 6.66 -6.33 -7.63
N LEU A 211 6.96 -5.05 -7.72
CA LEU A 211 8.00 -4.54 -8.61
C LEU A 211 9.41 -5.00 -8.16
N GLN A 212 9.68 -4.98 -6.83
CA GLN A 212 10.96 -5.42 -6.28
C GLN A 212 11.24 -6.90 -6.59
N ALA A 213 10.24 -7.78 -6.53
CA ALA A 213 10.42 -9.20 -6.87
C ALA A 213 11.02 -9.39 -8.27
N PHE A 214 10.64 -8.56 -9.24
CA PHE A 214 11.16 -8.65 -10.60
C PHE A 214 12.65 -8.29 -10.74
N GLN A 215 13.27 -7.73 -9.70
CA GLN A 215 14.74 -7.56 -9.67
C GLN A 215 15.48 -8.89 -9.59
N ALA A 216 14.81 -9.96 -9.13
CA ALA A 216 15.35 -11.29 -8.91
C ALA A 216 14.60 -12.41 -9.66
N LEU A 217 13.64 -12.08 -10.51
CA LEU A 217 13.05 -12.99 -11.47
C LEU A 217 13.89 -13.00 -12.76
N ASP A 218 13.81 -14.07 -13.57
CA ASP A 218 14.66 -14.33 -14.73
C ASP A 218 14.63 -13.26 -15.84
N VAL A 219 14.83 -12.00 -15.44
CA VAL A 219 14.91 -10.81 -16.32
C VAL A 219 16.21 -10.02 -16.05
N ARG A 220 16.69 -9.32 -17.04
CA ARG A 220 17.83 -8.41 -16.82
C ARG A 220 17.40 -7.31 -15.84
N LEU A 221 18.22 -7.02 -14.83
CA LEU A 221 17.90 -6.03 -13.80
C LEU A 221 17.47 -4.67 -14.39
N ARG A 222 18.10 -4.21 -15.50
CA ARG A 222 17.71 -2.98 -16.19
C ARG A 222 16.26 -2.97 -16.70
N ASN A 223 15.66 -4.13 -16.92
CA ASN A 223 14.33 -4.29 -17.54
C ASN A 223 13.26 -4.71 -16.51
N PHE A 224 13.58 -4.80 -15.22
CA PHE A 224 12.66 -5.35 -14.23
C PHE A 224 11.32 -4.61 -14.16
N GLN A 225 11.35 -3.25 -14.28
CA GLN A 225 10.12 -2.45 -14.24
C GLN A 225 9.21 -2.78 -15.41
N LYS A 226 9.77 -2.83 -16.63
CA LYS A 226 8.99 -3.19 -17.83
C LYS A 226 8.41 -4.60 -17.71
N ALA A 227 9.18 -5.56 -17.23
CA ALA A 227 8.72 -6.93 -17.04
C ALA A 227 7.58 -7.01 -16.00
N ALA A 228 7.69 -6.25 -14.89
CA ALA A 228 6.64 -6.18 -13.90
C ALA A 228 5.34 -5.55 -14.45
N LEU A 229 5.47 -4.44 -15.17
CA LEU A 229 4.32 -3.77 -15.81
C LEU A 229 3.65 -4.68 -16.85
N GLU A 230 4.44 -5.41 -17.65
CA GLU A 230 3.93 -6.36 -18.65
C GLU A 230 3.18 -7.52 -17.98
N ALA A 231 3.75 -8.12 -16.93
CA ALA A 231 3.10 -9.18 -16.17
C ALA A 231 1.76 -8.72 -15.57
N TRP A 232 1.70 -7.45 -15.13
CA TRP A 232 0.45 -6.84 -14.64
C TRP A 232 -0.59 -6.69 -15.74
N VAL A 233 -0.18 -6.18 -16.92
CA VAL A 233 -1.06 -6.04 -18.09
C VAL A 233 -1.59 -7.38 -18.56
N GLN A 234 -0.74 -8.42 -18.62
CA GLN A 234 -1.17 -9.78 -18.99
C GLN A 234 -2.23 -10.33 -18.04
N GLU A 235 -2.11 -10.04 -16.75
CA GLU A 235 -3.05 -10.54 -15.75
C GLU A 235 -4.36 -9.78 -15.76
N TYR A 236 -4.31 -8.44 -15.74
CA TYR A 236 -5.48 -7.60 -15.49
C TYR A 236 -6.08 -6.97 -16.74
N ARG A 237 -5.39 -6.99 -17.87
CA ARG A 237 -5.87 -6.53 -19.20
C ARG A 237 -6.49 -5.13 -19.18
N GLY A 238 -5.90 -4.22 -18.39
CA GLY A 238 -6.33 -2.83 -18.22
C GLY A 238 -7.08 -2.54 -16.93
N ASP A 239 -7.54 -3.56 -16.18
CA ASP A 239 -8.04 -3.34 -14.83
C ASP A 239 -6.90 -3.05 -13.84
N LEU A 240 -7.21 -2.35 -12.74
CA LEU A 240 -6.23 -1.96 -11.71
C LEU A 240 -5.03 -1.19 -12.28
N GLY A 241 -5.27 -0.36 -13.27
CA GLY A 241 -4.30 0.31 -14.13
C GLY A 241 -3.57 1.50 -13.50
N ILE A 242 -3.27 1.49 -12.20
CA ILE A 242 -2.50 2.56 -11.54
C ILE A 242 -1.10 2.05 -11.22
N ALA A 243 -0.09 2.55 -11.95
CA ALA A 243 1.30 2.12 -11.81
C ALA A 243 2.02 2.87 -10.68
N LEU A 244 2.73 2.13 -9.82
CA LEU A 244 3.57 2.66 -8.76
C LEU A 244 4.94 3.05 -9.32
N THR A 245 5.48 4.22 -8.95
CA THR A 245 6.56 4.86 -9.71
C THR A 245 7.91 4.96 -8.99
N ASP A 246 8.00 4.61 -7.70
CA ASP A 246 9.11 5.02 -6.84
C ASP A 246 10.01 3.87 -6.33
N VAL A 247 10.05 2.73 -7.02
CA VAL A 247 10.99 1.65 -6.63
C VAL A 247 12.44 2.06 -6.91
N VAL A 248 12.69 2.67 -8.06
CA VAL A 248 14.00 3.23 -8.45
C VAL A 248 13.89 4.72 -8.81
N GLY A 249 12.89 5.40 -8.25
CA GLY A 249 12.62 6.81 -8.47
C GLY A 249 11.84 7.11 -9.76
N ILE A 250 11.13 8.26 -9.74
CA ILE A 250 10.22 8.68 -10.81
C ILE A 250 10.94 8.84 -12.15
N ASP A 251 12.14 9.40 -12.18
CA ASP A 251 12.85 9.67 -13.44
C ASP A 251 13.26 8.38 -14.15
N ALA A 252 13.74 7.38 -13.39
CA ALA A 252 14.04 6.06 -13.92
C ALA A 252 12.78 5.31 -14.36
N PHE A 253 11.68 5.46 -13.60
CA PHE A 253 10.40 4.88 -13.97
C PHE A 253 9.87 5.46 -15.29
N LEU A 254 9.84 6.77 -15.46
CA LEU A 254 9.33 7.42 -16.66
C LEU A 254 10.14 7.09 -17.92
N ARG A 255 11.43 6.75 -17.79
CA ARG A 255 12.22 6.23 -18.94
C ARG A 255 11.71 4.88 -19.44
N ASP A 256 11.20 4.05 -18.54
CA ASP A 256 10.68 2.71 -18.82
C ASP A 256 9.18 2.71 -19.17
N PHE A 257 8.43 3.71 -18.70
CA PHE A 257 6.99 3.87 -18.94
C PHE A 257 6.73 4.57 -20.27
N ASP A 258 6.92 3.82 -21.35
CA ASP A 258 6.80 4.29 -22.74
C ASP A 258 5.33 4.46 -23.19
N LEU A 259 5.14 4.77 -24.47
CA LEU A 259 3.81 5.01 -25.05
C LEU A 259 2.88 3.80 -24.90
N TYR A 260 3.41 2.57 -24.94
CA TYR A 260 2.63 1.35 -24.79
C TYR A 260 2.00 1.29 -23.39
N PHE A 261 2.82 1.37 -22.34
CA PHE A 261 2.32 1.38 -20.96
C PHE A 261 1.47 2.61 -20.65
N ALA A 262 1.88 3.78 -21.13
CA ALA A 262 1.14 5.01 -20.90
C ALA A 262 -0.26 5.00 -21.52
N LYS A 263 -0.52 4.19 -22.55
CA LYS A 263 -1.86 3.97 -23.10
C LYS A 263 -2.66 2.94 -22.31
N LEU A 264 -2.01 1.87 -21.85
CA LEU A 264 -2.68 0.75 -21.17
C LEU A 264 -3.03 1.06 -19.72
N PHE A 265 -2.17 1.79 -19.00
CA PHE A 265 -2.43 2.17 -17.61
C PHE A 265 -3.34 3.40 -17.53
N ASP A 266 -4.25 3.38 -16.56
CA ASP A 266 -5.16 4.49 -16.28
C ASP A 266 -4.44 5.68 -15.63
N GLY A 267 -3.31 5.43 -14.96
CA GLY A 267 -2.57 6.48 -14.30
C GLY A 267 -1.35 6.01 -13.49
N LEU A 268 -0.86 6.93 -12.67
CA LEU A 268 0.34 6.76 -11.86
C LEU A 268 0.05 6.98 -10.38
N ARG A 269 0.84 6.33 -9.49
CA ARG A 269 0.76 6.51 -8.04
C ARG A 269 2.04 7.09 -7.50
N HIS A 270 1.89 8.20 -6.76
CA HIS A 270 2.90 8.83 -5.92
C HIS A 270 2.95 8.15 -4.54
N ASP A 271 4.15 7.75 -4.09
CA ASP A 271 4.35 7.18 -2.74
C ASP A 271 5.64 7.68 -2.06
N SER A 272 6.37 8.61 -2.68
CA SER A 272 7.52 9.30 -2.09
C SER A 272 7.94 10.54 -2.91
N GLY A 273 8.76 11.42 -2.32
CA GLY A 273 9.22 12.66 -2.92
C GLY A 273 8.23 13.80 -2.79
N ASP A 274 8.54 14.93 -3.42
CA ASP A 274 7.62 16.07 -3.49
C ASP A 274 6.46 15.78 -4.45
N PRO A 275 5.20 15.81 -3.99
CA PRO A 275 4.06 15.44 -4.81
C PRO A 275 3.78 16.41 -5.97
N TYR A 276 4.16 17.67 -5.84
CA TYR A 276 3.97 18.67 -6.90
C TYR A 276 4.99 18.45 -8.02
N GLU A 277 6.27 18.31 -7.68
CA GLU A 277 7.34 18.00 -8.62
C GLU A 277 7.07 16.69 -9.36
N TRP A 278 6.68 15.64 -8.60
CA TRP A 278 6.32 14.35 -9.16
C TRP A 278 5.18 14.45 -10.19
N GLY A 279 4.10 15.15 -9.84
CA GLY A 279 2.96 15.32 -10.74
C GLY A 279 3.27 16.16 -11.97
N ASP A 280 4.14 17.18 -11.85
CA ASP A 280 4.61 17.98 -12.97
C ASP A 280 5.51 17.17 -13.91
N LYS A 281 6.39 16.29 -13.40
CA LYS A 281 7.15 15.30 -14.19
C LYS A 281 6.21 14.36 -14.95
N ALA A 282 5.19 13.83 -14.30
CA ALA A 282 4.18 12.99 -14.92
C ALA A 282 3.44 13.74 -16.06
N TYR A 283 3.06 15.01 -15.82
CA TYR A 283 2.43 15.86 -16.84
C TYR A 283 3.32 16.04 -18.07
N ALA A 284 4.58 16.43 -17.86
CA ALA A 284 5.53 16.61 -18.94
C ALA A 284 5.73 15.32 -19.75
N HIS A 285 5.81 14.17 -19.08
CA HIS A 285 5.97 12.86 -19.72
C HIS A 285 4.77 12.50 -20.61
N TYR A 286 3.54 12.57 -20.09
CA TYR A 286 2.34 12.29 -20.89
C TYR A 286 2.20 13.25 -22.07
N ARG A 287 2.52 14.55 -21.90
CA ARG A 287 2.54 15.54 -22.96
C ARG A 287 3.57 15.20 -24.05
N LYS A 288 4.78 14.77 -23.66
CA LYS A 288 5.82 14.28 -24.59
C LYS A 288 5.33 13.09 -25.41
N LEU A 289 4.57 12.19 -24.81
CA LEU A 289 3.96 11.03 -25.46
C LEU A 289 2.68 11.36 -26.23
N LYS A 290 2.24 12.63 -26.27
CA LYS A 290 1.02 13.11 -26.92
C LYS A 290 -0.25 12.43 -26.41
N ILE A 291 -0.30 12.16 -25.11
CA ILE A 291 -1.48 11.61 -24.41
C ILE A 291 -2.23 12.77 -23.76
N ASP A 292 -3.56 12.76 -23.90
CA ASP A 292 -4.42 13.69 -23.18
C ASP A 292 -4.41 13.35 -21.67
N THR A 293 -3.83 14.22 -20.87
CA THR A 293 -3.64 14.03 -19.45
C THR A 293 -4.96 14.03 -18.67
N LYS A 294 -6.03 14.65 -19.19
CA LYS A 294 -7.36 14.62 -18.57
C LYS A 294 -8.00 13.22 -18.56
N THR A 295 -7.50 12.30 -19.40
CA THR A 295 -7.90 10.90 -19.43
C THR A 295 -7.10 10.04 -18.44
N LYS A 296 -6.11 10.61 -17.75
CA LYS A 296 -5.20 9.92 -16.83
C LYS A 296 -5.43 10.34 -15.40
N MET A 297 -5.16 9.40 -14.48
CA MET A 297 -5.32 9.60 -13.03
C MET A 297 -3.97 9.72 -12.34
N LEU A 298 -3.85 10.69 -11.46
CA LEU A 298 -2.79 10.75 -10.46
C LEU A 298 -3.36 10.30 -9.11
N THR A 299 -2.77 9.27 -8.53
CA THR A 299 -3.14 8.77 -7.20
C THR A 299 -2.02 9.12 -6.22
N PHE A 300 -2.31 9.92 -5.22
CA PHE A 300 -1.36 10.28 -4.16
C PHE A 300 -1.63 9.44 -2.92
N SER A 301 -0.56 8.92 -2.28
CA SER A 301 -0.72 8.02 -1.13
C SER A 301 0.35 8.17 -0.03
N ASP A 302 1.24 9.15 -0.11
CA ASP A 302 2.30 9.37 0.87
C ASP A 302 2.01 10.54 1.80
N GLY A 303 2.03 10.31 3.11
CA GLY A 303 2.00 11.34 4.15
C GLY A 303 0.79 12.29 4.08
N LEU A 304 -0.36 11.83 3.60
CA LEU A 304 -1.54 12.65 3.36
C LEU A 304 -2.41 12.82 4.60
N ASN A 305 -2.97 14.03 4.70
CA ASN A 305 -4.19 14.36 5.41
C ASN A 305 -5.20 14.99 4.43
N LEU A 306 -6.40 15.32 4.89
CA LEU A 306 -7.44 15.91 4.02
C LEU A 306 -7.04 17.26 3.44
N GLU A 307 -6.34 18.10 4.20
CA GLU A 307 -5.90 19.42 3.75
C GLU A 307 -4.88 19.33 2.60
N LYS A 308 -3.83 18.51 2.78
CA LYS A 308 -2.84 18.25 1.71
C LYS A 308 -3.49 17.66 0.47
N ALA A 309 -4.41 16.70 0.66
CA ALA A 309 -5.15 16.10 -0.43
C ALA A 309 -5.97 17.14 -1.20
N TRP A 310 -6.65 18.05 -0.50
CA TRP A 310 -7.41 19.14 -1.12
C TRP A 310 -6.52 20.11 -1.90
N LEU A 311 -5.38 20.53 -1.33
CA LEU A 311 -4.42 21.40 -2.02
C LEU A 311 -3.87 20.78 -3.29
N LEU A 312 -3.50 19.50 -3.24
CA LEU A 312 -3.06 18.75 -4.43
C LEU A 312 -4.18 18.61 -5.46
N HIS A 313 -5.43 18.38 -5.02
CA HIS A 313 -6.57 18.36 -5.92
C HIS A 313 -6.72 19.71 -6.63
N GLN A 314 -6.71 20.82 -5.91
CA GLN A 314 -6.83 22.16 -6.52
C GLN A 314 -5.70 22.44 -7.52
N TYR A 315 -4.49 21.94 -7.28
CA TYR A 315 -3.34 22.14 -8.17
C TYR A 315 -3.42 21.32 -9.46
N PHE A 316 -3.95 20.07 -9.39
CA PHE A 316 -3.91 19.14 -10.54
C PHE A 316 -5.25 18.96 -11.26
N LYS A 317 -6.39 19.34 -10.71
CA LYS A 317 -7.74 19.04 -11.23
C LYS A 317 -7.99 19.49 -12.67
N ASP A 318 -7.35 20.56 -13.13
CA ASP A 318 -7.50 21.06 -14.52
C ASP A 318 -6.66 20.26 -15.53
N ARG A 319 -5.72 19.45 -15.05
CA ARG A 319 -4.74 18.71 -15.85
C ARG A 319 -4.95 17.21 -15.83
N PHE A 320 -5.46 16.66 -14.74
CA PHE A 320 -5.63 15.23 -14.50
C PHE A 320 -6.92 14.92 -13.74
N GLN A 321 -7.35 13.66 -13.80
CA GLN A 321 -8.16 13.09 -12.73
C GLN A 321 -7.26 12.84 -11.53
N VAL A 322 -7.76 13.10 -10.30
CA VAL A 322 -6.93 13.01 -9.09
C VAL A 322 -7.65 12.18 -8.03
N SER A 323 -6.92 11.30 -7.35
CA SER A 323 -7.43 10.51 -6.22
C SER A 323 -6.41 10.43 -5.08
N PHE A 324 -6.90 10.23 -3.85
CA PHE A 324 -6.09 10.26 -2.64
C PHE A 324 -6.33 9.03 -1.79
N GLY A 325 -5.25 8.29 -1.48
CA GLY A 325 -5.25 7.20 -0.52
C GLY A 325 -4.70 7.69 0.82
N ILE A 326 -5.56 7.90 1.81
CA ILE A 326 -5.14 8.35 3.14
C ILE A 326 -5.06 7.15 4.08
N GLY A 327 -3.88 6.94 4.65
CA GLY A 327 -3.59 5.81 5.54
C GLY A 327 -3.74 6.15 7.01
N THR A 328 -2.62 6.24 7.71
CA THR A 328 -2.51 6.43 9.16
C THR A 328 -3.31 7.64 9.67
N ASN A 329 -3.25 8.76 8.96
CA ASN A 329 -3.98 9.98 9.35
C ASN A 329 -5.52 9.80 9.35
N LEU A 330 -6.03 8.79 8.62
CA LEU A 330 -7.45 8.47 8.62
C LEU A 330 -7.81 7.47 9.74
N THR A 331 -7.06 6.39 9.86
CA THR A 331 -7.43 5.23 10.69
C THR A 331 -6.64 5.10 12.00
N ASN A 332 -5.70 6.00 12.27
CA ASN A 332 -4.89 6.01 13.49
C ASN A 332 -4.46 7.42 13.93
N ASP A 333 -5.36 8.39 13.81
CA ASP A 333 -5.18 9.76 14.32
C ASP A 333 -5.91 9.91 15.66
N MET A 334 -5.31 9.35 16.70
CA MET A 334 -5.89 9.22 18.04
C MET A 334 -5.25 10.18 19.05
N GLY A 335 -4.48 11.19 18.60
CA GLY A 335 -3.70 12.04 19.50
C GLY A 335 -2.43 11.38 20.04
N GLN A 336 -2.16 10.14 19.67
CA GLN A 336 -0.95 9.41 19.99
C GLN A 336 -0.04 9.29 18.76
N THR A 337 1.26 9.14 18.98
CA THR A 337 2.21 8.92 17.87
C THR A 337 1.97 7.54 17.25
N PRO A 338 1.60 7.46 15.96
CA PRO A 338 1.42 6.18 15.29
C PRO A 338 2.74 5.44 15.10
N LEU A 339 2.70 4.11 15.15
CA LEU A 339 3.86 3.30 14.78
C LEU A 339 4.20 3.45 13.30
N ASN A 340 5.47 3.70 13.00
CA ASN A 340 5.99 3.70 11.63
C ASN A 340 6.61 2.34 11.28
N ILE A 341 5.76 1.32 11.21
CA ILE A 341 6.16 -0.05 10.95
C ILE A 341 5.97 -0.45 9.49
N VAL A 342 6.85 -1.32 9.01
CA VAL A 342 6.82 -1.89 7.67
C VAL A 342 7.30 -3.35 7.70
N LEU A 343 6.79 -4.17 6.78
CA LEU A 343 7.40 -5.44 6.36
C LEU A 343 8.01 -5.24 4.98
N LYS A 344 9.28 -5.56 4.83
CA LYS A 344 10.05 -5.28 3.61
C LYS A 344 10.47 -6.57 2.95
N LEU A 345 10.17 -6.71 1.66
CA LEU A 345 10.81 -7.72 0.82
C LEU A 345 12.31 -7.37 0.71
N VAL A 346 13.17 -8.26 1.16
CA VAL A 346 14.64 -8.08 1.17
C VAL A 346 15.35 -9.06 0.24
N GLU A 347 14.74 -10.21 0.00
CA GLU A 347 15.30 -11.25 -0.86
C GLU A 347 14.19 -11.92 -1.67
N CYS A 348 14.50 -12.26 -2.92
CA CYS A 348 13.65 -13.03 -3.80
C CYS A 348 14.52 -14.04 -4.57
N ASN A 349 14.13 -15.32 -4.57
CA ASN A 349 14.88 -16.43 -5.20
C ASN A 349 16.39 -16.47 -4.82
N GLY A 350 16.75 -16.19 -3.57
CA GLY A 350 18.13 -16.18 -3.09
C GLY A 350 18.94 -14.94 -3.51
N GLN A 351 18.30 -13.94 -4.11
CA GLN A 351 18.93 -12.68 -4.52
C GLN A 351 18.35 -11.50 -3.74
N SER A 352 19.22 -10.60 -3.31
CA SER A 352 18.78 -9.34 -2.67
C SER A 352 17.95 -8.50 -3.61
N VAL A 353 16.96 -7.81 -3.06
CA VAL A 353 16.15 -6.80 -3.74
C VAL A 353 16.14 -5.50 -2.95
N ALA A 354 15.97 -4.37 -3.64
CA ALA A 354 16.05 -3.07 -2.98
C ALA A 354 15.02 -2.06 -3.54
N LYS A 355 14.70 -1.06 -2.72
CA LYS A 355 13.96 0.14 -3.12
C LYS A 355 14.82 1.36 -2.88
N ILE A 356 15.00 2.22 -3.90
CA ILE A 356 15.75 3.47 -3.77
C ILE A 356 14.84 4.58 -3.21
N SER A 357 13.63 4.76 -3.75
CA SER A 357 12.70 5.83 -3.34
C SER A 357 13.11 7.24 -3.76
N ASP A 358 12.12 8.14 -3.90
CA ASP A 358 12.35 9.58 -4.18
C ASP A 358 12.50 10.42 -2.91
N SER A 359 12.40 9.81 -1.72
CA SER A 359 12.60 10.49 -0.42
C SER A 359 13.86 9.99 0.27
N SER A 360 14.66 10.90 0.82
CA SER A 360 15.76 10.56 1.71
C SER A 360 15.24 9.76 2.92
N GLY A 361 15.98 8.71 3.33
CA GLY A 361 15.62 7.84 4.46
C GLY A 361 14.52 6.80 4.18
N LYS A 362 13.92 6.78 2.99
CA LYS A 362 12.98 5.72 2.57
C LYS A 362 13.65 4.61 1.77
N THR A 363 14.92 4.73 1.43
CA THR A 363 15.73 3.66 0.80
C THR A 363 15.68 2.40 1.66
N MET A 364 15.54 1.25 1.03
CA MET A 364 15.31 -0.02 1.69
C MET A 364 16.18 -1.10 1.07
N THR A 365 17.18 -1.53 1.83
CA THR A 365 18.01 -2.68 1.49
C THR A 365 18.54 -3.33 2.76
N ASP A 366 18.87 -4.60 2.69
CA ASP A 366 19.74 -5.29 3.64
C ASP A 366 21.10 -5.64 2.98
N ASN A 367 21.35 -5.14 1.76
CA ASN A 367 22.57 -5.37 0.99
C ASN A 367 23.00 -4.09 0.26
N GLU A 368 23.93 -3.35 0.87
CA GLU A 368 24.44 -2.08 0.32
C GLU A 368 25.18 -2.28 -1.01
N THR A 369 25.84 -3.42 -1.21
CA THR A 369 26.50 -3.73 -2.49
C THR A 369 25.48 -3.87 -3.61
N PHE A 370 24.35 -4.54 -3.35
CA PHE A 370 23.28 -4.64 -4.33
C PHE A 370 22.63 -3.28 -4.59
N LEU A 371 22.44 -2.46 -3.56
CA LEU A 371 21.90 -1.12 -3.70
C LEU A 371 22.80 -0.23 -4.59
N ALA A 372 24.11 -0.26 -4.38
CA ALA A 372 25.07 0.47 -5.20
C ALA A 372 25.02 0.01 -6.68
N TYR A 373 24.94 -1.32 -6.90
CA TYR A 373 24.77 -1.87 -8.23
C TYR A 373 23.44 -1.44 -8.87
N LEU A 374 22.34 -1.46 -8.13
CA LEU A 374 21.03 -1.00 -8.62
C LEU A 374 21.06 0.48 -9.03
N ARG A 375 21.70 1.35 -8.22
CA ARG A 375 21.91 2.76 -8.56
C ARG A 375 22.71 2.91 -9.87
N GLN A 376 23.79 2.18 -10.02
CA GLN A 376 24.60 2.19 -11.23
C GLN A 376 23.78 1.77 -12.46
N VAL A 377 22.99 0.70 -12.37
CA VAL A 377 22.15 0.20 -13.49
C VAL A 377 21.10 1.24 -13.93
N PHE A 378 20.58 2.02 -12.99
CA PHE A 378 19.56 3.03 -13.25
C PHE A 378 20.10 4.47 -13.33
N GLU A 379 21.45 4.64 -13.29
CA GLU A 379 22.11 5.95 -13.40
C GLU A 379 21.57 6.95 -12.36
N ILE A 380 21.45 6.50 -11.09
CA ILE A 380 20.95 7.30 -9.97
C ILE A 380 22.13 7.71 -9.11
N GLU A 381 22.36 9.02 -8.99
CA GLU A 381 23.41 9.58 -8.14
C GLU A 381 23.10 9.33 -6.65
N GLU A 382 24.16 9.23 -5.84
CA GLU A 382 23.99 9.23 -4.38
C GLU A 382 23.56 10.62 -3.93
N ALA A 383 22.45 10.69 -3.18
CA ALA A 383 21.91 11.93 -2.63
C ALA A 383 22.67 12.38 -1.39
#